data_eaddd12e9135baf520d9707264c0fd7d
#
_entry.id   eaddd12e9135baf520d9707264c0fd7d
#
_cell.length_a   1.000
_cell.length_b   1.000
_cell.length_c   1.000
_cell.angle_alpha   90.00
_cell.angle_beta   90.00
_cell.angle_gamma   90.00
#
_symmetry.space_group_name_H-M   'P 1'
#
loop_
_entity.id
_entity.type
_entity.pdbx_description
1 polymer ?
#
loop_
_entity_poly.entity_id
_entity_poly.type
_entity_poly.pdbx_seq_one_letter_code
_entity_poly.pdbx_strand_id
1 'polypeptide(L)'
;MSKKSQLWISAVLYILITALVMVIILEALTPVIENLKDKSIFVRTRDTFLSLNQYVKEVSIEGQGSQRIVPVEIQKGEFMVRDNQLEWKMPTEAEILEPRSTVELGNMLVVANGDVDAYEQNSTFVLSNSHTLFKFNKFGTPTGWANYSSDRIINSTFYKKGDTLAAASSNFDFYITEDDRNFTGYSILPKKGADLGEAKVLVHVNSTMHEYDLVFTLESQADYLMVEMKPAVSG
;
A
#
# COMPACT_ATOMS: atom_id res chain seq x y z
N MET A 1 27.74 -15.41 64.80
CA MET A 1 27.57 -14.22 63.94
C MET A 1 26.83 -13.15 64.71
N SER A 2 27.37 -11.93 64.80
CA SER A 2 26.73 -10.82 65.48
C SER A 2 25.44 -10.39 64.76
N LYS A 3 24.37 -10.13 65.52
CA LYS A 3 23.08 -9.62 64.94
C LYS A 3 23.28 -8.41 64.07
N LYS A 4 24.30 -7.59 64.24
CA LYS A 4 24.67 -6.45 63.44
C LYS A 4 25.14 -6.84 62.02
N SER A 5 25.92 -7.94 61.90
CA SER A 5 26.40 -8.40 60.58
C SER A 5 25.28 -8.98 59.70
N GLN A 6 24.26 -9.61 60.29
CA GLN A 6 23.08 -10.10 59.60
C GLN A 6 22.22 -8.96 59.03
N LEU A 7 22.05 -7.86 59.76
CA LEU A 7 21.32 -6.69 59.34
C LEU A 7 21.96 -6.03 58.09
N TRP A 8 23.28 -5.92 58.06
CA TRP A 8 24.01 -5.36 56.91
C TRP A 8 23.89 -6.23 55.68
N ILE A 9 24.00 -7.54 55.80
CA ILE A 9 23.85 -8.47 54.69
C ILE A 9 22.44 -8.41 54.12
N SER A 10 21.41 -8.38 54.99
CA SER A 10 20.02 -8.25 54.57
C SER A 10 19.76 -6.92 53.83
N ALA A 11 20.31 -5.80 54.32
CA ALA A 11 20.15 -4.50 53.69
C ALA A 11 20.77 -4.48 52.27
N VAL A 12 21.97 -5.01 52.12
CA VAL A 12 22.63 -5.12 50.79
C VAL A 12 21.83 -6.00 49.85
N LEU A 13 21.31 -7.13 50.35
CA LEU A 13 20.47 -8.04 49.57
C LEU A 13 19.18 -7.36 49.05
N TYR A 14 18.50 -6.61 49.94
CA TYR A 14 17.29 -5.86 49.55
C TYR A 14 17.58 -4.80 48.50
N ILE A 15 18.69 -4.05 48.64
CA ILE A 15 19.08 -3.05 47.61
C ILE A 15 19.35 -3.74 46.28
N LEU A 16 20.05 -4.89 46.30
CA LEU A 16 20.39 -5.61 45.08
C LEU A 16 19.13 -6.18 44.38
N ILE A 17 18.20 -6.75 45.16
CA ILE A 17 16.91 -7.23 44.63
C ILE A 17 16.10 -6.06 44.05
N THR A 18 16.02 -4.94 44.77
CA THR A 18 15.28 -3.76 44.31
C THR A 18 15.88 -3.21 43.00
N ALA A 19 17.20 -3.15 42.89
CA ALA A 19 17.88 -2.72 41.66
C ALA A 19 17.60 -3.68 40.51
N LEU A 20 17.64 -4.99 40.75
CA LEU A 20 17.32 -6.00 39.73
C LEU A 20 15.87 -5.87 39.21
N VAL A 21 14.92 -5.74 40.15
CA VAL A 21 13.49 -5.57 39.80
C VAL A 21 13.29 -4.29 39.01
N MET A 22 13.97 -3.20 39.37
CA MET A 22 13.87 -1.93 38.64
C MET A 22 14.37 -2.04 37.21
N VAL A 23 15.48 -2.76 36.97
CA VAL A 23 15.98 -3.01 35.61
C VAL A 23 14.96 -3.79 34.79
N ILE A 24 14.39 -4.86 35.34
CA ILE A 24 13.37 -5.68 34.65
C ILE A 24 12.13 -4.85 34.29
N ILE A 25 11.67 -4.00 35.24
CA ILE A 25 10.52 -3.11 34.95
C ILE A 25 10.84 -2.12 33.86
N LEU A 26 12.03 -1.50 33.85
CA LEU A 26 12.42 -0.55 32.79
C LEU A 26 12.51 -1.23 31.43
N GLU A 27 13.09 -2.42 31.34
CA GLU A 27 13.12 -3.17 30.07
C GLU A 27 11.71 -3.53 29.55
N ALA A 28 10.81 -3.93 30.44
CA ALA A 28 9.44 -4.26 30.06
C ALA A 28 8.59 -3.04 29.65
N LEU A 29 8.87 -1.87 30.21
CA LEU A 29 8.11 -0.64 29.92
C LEU A 29 8.59 0.08 28.64
N THR A 30 9.85 -0.07 28.28
CA THR A 30 10.43 0.61 27.11
C THR A 30 9.62 0.37 25.83
N PRO A 31 9.31 -0.87 25.41
CA PRO A 31 8.55 -1.11 24.18
C PRO A 31 7.11 -0.54 24.25
N VAL A 32 6.50 -0.52 25.44
CA VAL A 32 5.15 0.05 25.62
C VAL A 32 5.18 1.56 25.39
N ILE A 33 6.18 2.24 25.92
CA ILE A 33 6.35 3.70 25.74
C ILE A 33 6.63 4.03 24.28
N GLU A 34 7.48 3.26 23.59
CA GLU A 34 7.79 3.44 22.19
C GLU A 34 6.53 3.25 21.31
N ASN A 35 5.74 2.22 21.57
CA ASN A 35 4.48 1.98 20.87
C ASN A 35 3.47 3.13 21.06
N LEU A 36 3.34 3.66 22.27
CA LEU A 36 2.47 4.80 22.54
C LEU A 36 2.97 6.07 21.84
N LYS A 37 4.27 6.31 21.83
CA LYS A 37 4.90 7.41 21.13
C LYS A 37 4.65 7.32 19.61
N ASP A 38 4.83 6.15 19.03
CA ASP A 38 4.61 5.92 17.59
C ASP A 38 3.14 6.12 17.22
N LYS A 39 2.20 5.63 18.03
CA LYS A 39 0.76 5.90 17.85
C LYS A 39 0.45 7.40 17.89
N SER A 40 1.06 8.13 18.82
CA SER A 40 0.88 9.59 18.92
C SER A 40 1.44 10.32 17.70
N ILE A 41 2.62 9.91 17.21
CA ILE A 41 3.24 10.48 15.99
C ILE A 41 2.35 10.20 14.79
N PHE A 42 1.86 8.97 14.64
CA PHE A 42 0.95 8.61 13.56
C PHE A 42 -0.30 9.51 13.53
N VAL A 43 -0.98 9.66 14.66
CA VAL A 43 -2.20 10.50 14.74
C VAL A 43 -1.90 11.94 14.33
N ARG A 44 -0.82 12.54 14.83
CA ARG A 44 -0.44 13.92 14.49
C ARG A 44 -0.11 14.06 13.00
N THR A 45 0.65 13.13 12.45
CA THR A 45 1.01 13.19 11.03
C THR A 45 -0.21 12.96 10.14
N ARG A 46 -1.09 12.03 10.49
CA ARG A 46 -2.38 11.83 9.80
C ARG A 46 -3.19 13.12 9.76
N ASP A 47 -3.31 13.81 10.89
CA ASP A 47 -4.07 15.05 10.99
C ASP A 47 -3.42 16.17 10.16
N THR A 48 -2.08 16.19 10.09
CA THR A 48 -1.33 17.07 9.18
C THR A 48 -1.65 16.79 7.72
N PHE A 49 -1.69 15.52 7.30
CA PHE A 49 -2.05 15.13 5.94
C PHE A 49 -3.49 15.48 5.58
N LEU A 50 -4.42 15.30 6.50
CA LEU A 50 -5.82 15.72 6.31
C LEU A 50 -5.93 17.22 6.11
N SER A 51 -5.18 18.01 6.88
CA SER A 51 -5.11 19.46 6.72
C SER A 51 -4.49 19.86 5.38
N LEU A 52 -3.40 19.19 4.97
CA LEU A 52 -2.77 19.39 3.64
C LEU A 52 -3.77 19.12 2.52
N ASN A 53 -4.52 18.02 2.60
CA ASN A 53 -5.55 17.69 1.60
C ASN A 53 -6.61 18.79 1.50
N GLN A 54 -6.99 19.39 2.63
CA GLN A 54 -7.93 20.53 2.63
C GLN A 54 -7.34 21.75 1.94
N TYR A 55 -6.08 22.12 2.25
CA TYR A 55 -5.40 23.25 1.58
C TYR A 55 -5.25 23.03 0.07
N VAL A 56 -4.94 21.81 -0.36
CA VAL A 56 -4.86 21.47 -1.79
C VAL A 56 -6.22 21.68 -2.46
N LYS A 57 -7.32 21.25 -1.83
CA LYS A 57 -8.68 21.48 -2.34
C LYS A 57 -9.02 22.96 -2.42
N GLU A 58 -8.71 23.74 -1.40
CA GLU A 58 -8.96 25.19 -1.36
C GLU A 58 -8.20 25.90 -2.51
N VAL A 59 -6.89 25.64 -2.67
CA VAL A 59 -6.09 26.20 -3.76
C VAL A 59 -6.62 25.80 -5.14
N SER A 60 -7.09 24.55 -5.28
CA SER A 60 -7.68 24.07 -6.54
C SER A 60 -8.99 24.82 -6.88
N ILE A 61 -9.80 25.16 -5.91
CA ILE A 61 -11.06 25.90 -6.10
C ILE A 61 -10.81 27.39 -6.39
N GLU A 62 -9.79 27.98 -5.76
CA GLU A 62 -9.43 29.39 -5.97
C GLU A 62 -8.87 29.68 -7.37
N GLY A 63 -8.36 28.64 -8.07
CA GLY A 63 -7.92 28.71 -9.45
C GLY A 63 -6.48 29.08 -9.67
N GLN A 64 -6.13 29.39 -10.91
CA GLN A 64 -4.75 29.58 -11.35
C GLN A 64 -4.08 30.79 -10.67
N GLY A 65 -2.91 30.54 -10.07
CA GLY A 65 -2.11 31.55 -9.37
C GLY A 65 -2.26 31.52 -7.84
N SER A 66 -3.21 30.78 -7.31
CA SER A 66 -3.36 30.59 -5.86
C SER A 66 -2.23 29.77 -5.28
N GLN A 67 -1.71 30.21 -4.12
CA GLN A 67 -0.59 29.57 -3.42
C GLN A 67 -0.86 29.53 -1.92
N ARG A 68 -0.39 28.46 -1.28
CA ARG A 68 -0.36 28.33 0.18
C ARG A 68 1.00 27.80 0.62
N ILE A 69 1.53 28.38 1.68
CA ILE A 69 2.73 27.88 2.36
C ILE A 69 2.25 27.21 3.64
N VAL A 70 2.42 25.91 3.73
CA VAL A 70 1.98 25.11 4.87
C VAL A 70 3.22 24.49 5.51
N PRO A 71 3.53 24.78 6.79
CA PRO A 71 4.61 24.11 7.49
C PRO A 71 4.20 22.66 7.77
N VAL A 72 5.05 21.71 7.40
CA VAL A 72 4.87 20.28 7.65
C VAL A 72 5.96 19.83 8.59
N GLU A 73 5.59 19.36 9.77
CA GLU A 73 6.53 18.81 10.74
C GLU A 73 6.39 17.29 10.77
N ILE A 74 7.45 16.59 10.39
CA ILE A 74 7.53 15.12 10.42
C ILE A 74 8.49 14.72 11.54
N GLN A 75 7.95 14.07 12.58
CA GLN A 75 8.72 13.67 13.76
C GLN A 75 9.44 12.33 13.56
N LYS A 76 8.92 11.43 12.72
CA LYS A 76 9.47 10.11 12.44
C LYS A 76 9.12 9.68 11.03
N GLY A 77 10.05 9.03 10.34
CA GLY A 77 9.85 8.52 8.99
C GLY A 77 10.31 9.48 7.90
N GLU A 78 9.97 9.13 6.67
CA GLU A 78 10.35 9.84 5.47
C GLU A 78 9.12 10.44 4.78
N PHE A 79 9.24 11.68 4.35
CA PHE A 79 8.21 12.37 3.58
C PHE A 79 8.72 12.57 2.15
N MET A 80 7.93 12.17 1.19
CA MET A 80 8.28 12.21 -0.23
C MET A 80 7.12 12.79 -1.04
N VAL A 81 7.50 13.40 -2.18
CA VAL A 81 6.55 13.78 -3.23
C VAL A 81 6.92 12.98 -4.48
N ARG A 82 6.04 12.08 -4.89
CA ARG A 82 6.28 11.17 -6.02
C ARG A 82 4.99 10.98 -6.81
N ASP A 83 5.10 10.93 -8.14
CA ASP A 83 3.97 10.66 -9.05
C ASP A 83 2.69 11.46 -8.75
N ASN A 84 2.85 12.75 -8.43
CA ASN A 84 1.76 13.66 -8.06
C ASN A 84 1.03 13.27 -6.75
N GLN A 85 1.70 12.54 -5.87
CA GLN A 85 1.21 12.12 -4.56
C GLN A 85 2.15 12.59 -3.46
N LEU A 86 1.57 12.85 -2.27
CA LEU A 86 2.32 13.06 -1.04
C LEU A 86 2.36 11.74 -0.29
N GLU A 87 3.56 11.26 -0.02
CA GLU A 87 3.79 9.98 0.63
C GLU A 87 4.56 10.20 1.94
N TRP A 88 4.12 9.54 2.99
CA TRP A 88 4.83 9.46 4.26
C TRP A 88 4.95 8.02 4.69
N LYS A 89 6.19 7.57 4.89
CA LYS A 89 6.52 6.22 5.31
C LYS A 89 7.15 6.26 6.70
N MET A 90 6.54 5.57 7.65
CA MET A 90 7.01 5.48 9.04
C MET A 90 7.30 4.03 9.42
N PRO A 91 8.57 3.66 9.69
CA PRO A 91 8.88 2.38 10.29
C PRO A 91 8.44 2.37 11.76
N THR A 92 7.61 1.37 12.13
CA THR A 92 7.11 1.22 13.50
C THR A 92 6.82 -0.25 13.79
N GLU A 93 7.01 -0.65 15.05
CA GLU A 93 6.58 -1.94 15.59
C GLU A 93 5.20 -1.82 16.26
N ALA A 94 4.68 -0.59 16.41
CA ALA A 94 3.37 -0.37 17.00
C ALA A 94 2.27 -0.85 16.07
N GLU A 95 1.37 -1.67 16.55
CA GLU A 95 0.15 -2.06 15.85
C GLU A 95 -0.80 -0.86 15.75
N ILE A 96 -0.70 -0.10 14.65
CA ILE A 96 -1.56 1.04 14.33
C ILE A 96 -2.75 0.58 13.49
N LEU A 97 -2.49 -0.29 12.55
CA LEU A 97 -3.45 -0.98 11.69
C LEU A 97 -3.11 -2.47 11.64
N GLU A 98 -4.07 -3.29 11.31
CA GLU A 98 -3.79 -4.70 11.02
C GLU A 98 -2.80 -4.81 9.84
N PRO A 99 -1.82 -5.71 9.93
CA PRO A 99 -0.89 -5.94 8.84
C PRO A 99 -1.63 -6.24 7.52
N ARG A 100 -1.16 -5.67 6.40
CA ARG A 100 -1.75 -5.77 5.06
C ARG A 100 -3.11 -5.09 4.91
N SER A 101 -3.56 -4.35 5.92
CA SER A 101 -4.79 -3.59 5.81
C SER A 101 -4.55 -2.25 5.13
N THR A 102 -5.59 -1.78 4.45
CA THR A 102 -5.64 -0.49 3.80
C THR A 102 -6.87 0.25 4.29
N VAL A 103 -6.69 1.48 4.75
CA VAL A 103 -7.79 2.36 5.18
C VAL A 103 -7.81 3.59 4.29
N GLU A 104 -8.95 3.85 3.67
CA GLU A 104 -9.18 5.04 2.86
C GLU A 104 -9.85 6.14 3.69
N LEU A 105 -9.25 7.32 3.71
CA LEU A 105 -9.76 8.52 4.39
C LEU A 105 -9.89 9.65 3.36
N GLY A 106 -10.93 9.61 2.55
CA GLY A 106 -11.10 10.51 1.41
C GLY A 106 -10.01 10.29 0.36
N ASN A 107 -9.13 11.28 0.15
CA ASN A 107 -8.01 11.18 -0.80
C ASN A 107 -6.73 10.62 -0.15
N MET A 108 -6.76 10.30 1.14
CA MET A 108 -5.64 9.73 1.85
C MET A 108 -5.80 8.21 1.95
N LEU A 109 -4.74 7.49 1.65
CA LEU A 109 -4.62 6.06 1.81
C LEU A 109 -3.62 5.77 2.93
N VAL A 110 -4.01 4.95 3.90
CA VAL A 110 -3.12 4.45 4.95
C VAL A 110 -2.96 2.96 4.77
N VAL A 111 -1.73 2.51 4.64
CA VAL A 111 -1.38 1.10 4.37
C VAL A 111 -0.44 0.60 5.45
N ALA A 112 -0.70 -0.58 5.98
CA ALA A 112 0.17 -1.27 6.92
C ALA A 112 0.85 -2.46 6.26
N ASN A 113 2.19 -2.44 6.22
CA ASN A 113 3.03 -3.52 5.65
C ASN A 113 2.63 -3.94 4.23
N GLY A 114 2.29 -2.97 3.38
CA GLY A 114 2.10 -3.21 1.95
C GLY A 114 3.43 -3.49 1.27
N ASP A 115 3.42 -4.32 0.23
CA ASP A 115 4.57 -4.63 -0.63
C ASP A 115 4.21 -4.62 -2.11
N VAL A 116 3.04 -4.06 -2.46
CA VAL A 116 2.60 -3.98 -3.86
C VAL A 116 3.01 -2.67 -4.49
N ASP A 117 3.79 -2.77 -5.57
CA ASP A 117 4.12 -1.65 -6.42
C ASP A 117 3.23 -1.66 -7.67
N ALA A 118 2.66 -0.50 -8.00
CA ALA A 118 1.81 -0.30 -9.16
C ALA A 118 2.28 0.92 -9.95
N TYR A 119 2.76 0.72 -11.18
CA TYR A 119 3.30 1.79 -12.01
C TYR A 119 3.10 1.53 -13.51
N GLU A 120 3.29 2.59 -14.30
CA GLU A 120 3.35 2.49 -15.76
C GLU A 120 4.79 2.35 -16.22
N GLN A 121 5.02 1.42 -17.13
CA GLN A 121 6.31 1.25 -17.80
C GLN A 121 6.10 1.14 -19.31
N ASN A 122 6.50 2.16 -20.05
CA ASN A 122 6.27 2.24 -21.50
C ASN A 122 4.77 2.08 -21.86
N SER A 123 4.44 1.00 -22.56
CA SER A 123 3.07 0.66 -22.99
C SER A 123 2.40 -0.39 -22.10
N THR A 124 2.87 -0.57 -20.86
CA THR A 124 2.33 -1.56 -19.94
C THR A 124 2.05 -0.98 -18.56
N PHE A 125 1.05 -1.52 -17.87
CA PHE A 125 0.87 -1.39 -16.44
C PHE A 125 1.58 -2.54 -15.73
N VAL A 126 2.27 -2.26 -14.66
CA VAL A 126 3.01 -3.25 -13.87
C VAL A 126 2.43 -3.31 -12.48
N LEU A 127 2.03 -4.51 -12.05
CA LEU A 127 1.73 -4.84 -10.67
C LEU A 127 2.79 -5.81 -10.17
N SER A 128 3.40 -5.52 -9.04
CA SER A 128 4.52 -6.29 -8.51
C SER A 128 4.46 -6.31 -6.98
N ASN A 129 4.69 -7.46 -6.37
CA ASN A 129 4.91 -7.62 -4.94
C ASN A 129 6.19 -8.44 -4.68
N SER A 130 6.41 -8.93 -3.46
CA SER A 130 7.57 -9.75 -3.09
C SER A 130 7.65 -11.09 -3.84
N HIS A 131 6.52 -11.63 -4.33
CA HIS A 131 6.45 -12.97 -4.94
C HIS A 131 6.27 -12.97 -6.44
N THR A 132 5.55 -11.98 -6.98
CA THR A 132 5.11 -11.98 -8.36
C THR A 132 5.27 -10.61 -9.03
N LEU A 133 5.31 -10.62 -10.35
CA LEU A 133 5.25 -9.43 -11.19
C LEU A 133 4.38 -9.72 -12.40
N PHE A 134 3.34 -8.91 -12.59
CA PHE A 134 2.41 -8.97 -13.72
C PHE A 134 2.56 -7.72 -14.58
N LYS A 135 2.64 -7.90 -15.88
CA LYS A 135 2.60 -6.81 -16.86
C LYS A 135 1.33 -6.92 -17.69
N PHE A 136 0.57 -5.84 -17.73
CA PHE A 136 -0.66 -5.72 -18.52
C PHE A 136 -0.42 -4.77 -19.68
N ASN A 137 -0.90 -5.09 -20.84
CA ASN A 137 -0.82 -4.17 -21.97
C ASN A 137 -1.76 -2.98 -21.77
N LYS A 138 -1.26 -1.79 -22.09
CA LYS A 138 -2.04 -0.57 -22.09
C LYS A 138 -2.66 -0.39 -23.47
N PHE A 139 -3.98 -0.31 -23.55
CA PHE A 139 -4.72 -0.08 -24.78
C PHE A 139 -5.96 0.77 -24.51
N GLY A 140 -6.36 1.53 -25.52
CA GLY A 140 -7.51 2.41 -25.43
C GLY A 140 -7.43 3.44 -24.28
N THR A 141 -8.50 4.19 -24.14
CA THR A 141 -8.75 5.13 -23.03
C THR A 141 -10.25 5.17 -22.77
N PRO A 142 -10.74 5.64 -21.60
CA PRO A 142 -12.17 5.77 -21.34
C PRO A 142 -12.94 6.60 -22.39
N THR A 143 -12.24 7.54 -23.06
CA THR A 143 -12.80 8.40 -24.13
C THR A 143 -12.48 7.94 -25.54
N GLY A 144 -11.64 6.89 -25.69
CA GLY A 144 -11.20 6.39 -27.00
C GLY A 144 -10.89 4.90 -26.93
N TRP A 145 -11.90 4.08 -27.16
CA TRP A 145 -11.79 2.62 -27.11
C TRP A 145 -10.98 2.08 -28.28
N ALA A 146 -10.21 1.02 -28.01
CA ALA A 146 -9.40 0.34 -29.04
C ALA A 146 -9.89 -1.09 -29.26
N ASN A 147 -9.73 -1.60 -30.49
CA ASN A 147 -9.94 -3.03 -30.76
C ASN A 147 -8.81 -3.83 -30.10
N TYR A 148 -9.17 -4.83 -29.33
CA TYR A 148 -8.22 -5.64 -28.60
C TYR A 148 -8.64 -7.10 -28.52
N SER A 149 -7.73 -7.97 -28.06
CA SER A 149 -7.98 -9.40 -27.92
C SER A 149 -7.70 -9.84 -26.49
N SER A 150 -8.54 -10.73 -25.95
CA SER A 150 -8.51 -11.19 -24.55
C SER A 150 -7.20 -11.90 -24.18
N ASP A 151 -6.57 -12.60 -25.13
CA ASP A 151 -5.29 -13.30 -24.95
C ASP A 151 -4.08 -12.36 -24.78
N ARG A 152 -4.26 -11.06 -25.05
CA ARG A 152 -3.20 -10.05 -24.97
C ARG A 152 -3.32 -9.13 -23.76
N ILE A 153 -4.33 -9.28 -22.91
CA ILE A 153 -4.53 -8.42 -21.75
C ILE A 153 -3.31 -8.51 -20.83
N ILE A 154 -2.87 -9.72 -20.49
CA ILE A 154 -1.64 -9.95 -19.73
C ILE A 154 -0.49 -10.13 -20.72
N ASN A 155 0.49 -9.23 -20.64
CA ASN A 155 1.68 -9.26 -21.49
C ASN A 155 2.67 -10.33 -21.03
N SER A 156 2.96 -10.35 -19.72
CA SER A 156 3.91 -11.30 -19.15
C SER A 156 3.73 -11.42 -17.64
N THR A 157 4.04 -12.59 -17.13
CA THR A 157 4.00 -12.92 -15.70
C THR A 157 5.34 -13.49 -15.27
N PHE A 158 5.82 -13.07 -14.10
CA PHE A 158 7.06 -13.53 -13.52
C PHE A 158 6.85 -13.91 -12.06
N TYR A 159 7.52 -14.98 -11.63
CA TYR A 159 7.72 -15.31 -10.23
C TYR A 159 9.07 -14.76 -9.76
N LYS A 160 9.08 -14.15 -8.60
CA LYS A 160 10.31 -13.68 -7.94
C LYS A 160 10.85 -14.79 -7.05
N LYS A 161 12.11 -15.16 -7.26
CA LYS A 161 12.85 -16.09 -6.40
C LYS A 161 14.12 -15.40 -5.94
N GLY A 162 14.05 -14.72 -4.80
CA GLY A 162 15.08 -13.78 -4.39
C GLY A 162 15.23 -12.67 -5.44
N ASP A 163 16.44 -12.39 -5.88
CA ASP A 163 16.73 -11.35 -6.89
C ASP A 163 16.48 -11.80 -8.34
N THR A 164 16.03 -13.03 -8.57
CA THR A 164 15.80 -13.57 -9.91
C THR A 164 14.34 -13.58 -10.30
N LEU A 165 14.05 -13.20 -11.56
CA LEU A 165 12.73 -13.30 -12.17
C LEU A 165 12.66 -14.56 -13.02
N ALA A 166 11.76 -15.46 -12.69
CA ALA A 166 11.42 -16.63 -13.49
C ALA A 166 10.15 -16.34 -14.29
N ALA A 167 10.22 -16.37 -15.62
CA ALA A 167 9.04 -16.19 -16.46
C ALA A 167 8.07 -17.35 -16.23
N ALA A 168 6.81 -17.03 -15.94
CA ALA A 168 5.73 -17.99 -16.01
C ALA A 168 5.25 -18.08 -17.46
N SER A 169 5.40 -19.24 -18.06
CA SER A 169 4.89 -19.48 -19.41
C SER A 169 3.41 -19.88 -19.33
N SER A 170 2.50 -18.90 -19.42
CA SER A 170 1.09 -19.18 -19.52
C SER A 170 0.43 -18.10 -20.37
N ASN A 171 -0.33 -18.53 -21.37
CA ASN A 171 -1.25 -17.66 -22.07
C ASN A 171 -2.54 -17.62 -21.28
N PHE A 172 -2.92 -16.44 -20.84
CA PHE A 172 -4.20 -16.20 -20.18
C PHE A 172 -5.17 -15.65 -21.20
N ASP A 173 -6.35 -16.21 -21.28
CA ASP A 173 -7.42 -15.76 -22.16
C ASP A 173 -8.69 -15.56 -21.31
N PHE A 174 -9.30 -14.37 -21.39
CA PHE A 174 -10.40 -13.97 -20.52
C PHE A 174 -11.60 -13.58 -21.36
N TYR A 175 -12.57 -14.49 -21.52
CA TYR A 175 -13.82 -14.26 -22.25
C TYR A 175 -14.98 -15.07 -21.66
N ILE A 176 -16.21 -14.64 -21.87
CA ILE A 176 -17.41 -15.36 -21.47
C ILE A 176 -17.78 -16.36 -22.57
N THR A 177 -17.78 -15.89 -23.83
CA THR A 177 -18.04 -16.68 -25.02
C THR A 177 -16.95 -16.45 -26.06
N GLU A 178 -16.82 -17.36 -27.04
CA GLU A 178 -15.83 -17.19 -28.14
C GLU A 178 -15.98 -15.85 -28.90
N ASP A 179 -17.20 -15.30 -28.95
CA ASP A 179 -17.49 -14.02 -29.60
C ASP A 179 -16.89 -12.84 -28.81
N ASP A 180 -16.61 -13.01 -27.51
CA ASP A 180 -16.01 -11.99 -26.66
C ASP A 180 -14.48 -11.98 -26.73
N ARG A 181 -13.86 -12.92 -27.43
CA ARG A 181 -12.40 -13.00 -27.56
C ARG A 181 -11.79 -11.75 -28.20
N ASN A 182 -12.50 -11.14 -29.16
CA ASN A 182 -12.15 -9.86 -29.74
C ASN A 182 -13.20 -8.82 -29.32
N PHE A 183 -12.75 -7.73 -28.75
CA PHE A 183 -13.62 -6.71 -28.20
C PHE A 183 -13.08 -5.30 -28.48
N THR A 184 -13.89 -4.31 -28.23
CA THR A 184 -13.48 -2.91 -28.09
C THR A 184 -13.45 -2.52 -26.63
N GLY A 185 -12.45 -1.74 -26.21
CA GLY A 185 -12.37 -1.35 -24.82
C GLY A 185 -11.13 -0.56 -24.48
N TYR A 186 -10.82 -0.52 -23.19
CA TYR A 186 -9.65 0.18 -22.67
C TYR A 186 -9.13 -0.49 -21.41
N SER A 187 -7.88 -0.17 -21.06
CA SER A 187 -7.26 -0.57 -19.81
C SER A 187 -6.82 0.65 -19.01
N ILE A 188 -7.00 0.61 -17.70
CA ILE A 188 -6.54 1.67 -16.78
C ILE A 188 -5.89 1.08 -15.54
N LEU A 189 -4.96 1.85 -14.97
CA LEU A 189 -4.39 1.65 -13.65
C LEU A 189 -4.93 2.76 -12.74
N PRO A 190 -5.99 2.50 -11.93
CA PRO A 190 -6.68 3.52 -11.16
C PRO A 190 -5.81 4.20 -10.10
N LYS A 191 -4.93 3.43 -9.46
CA LYS A 191 -4.01 3.93 -8.44
C LYS A 191 -2.58 3.48 -8.77
N LYS A 192 -1.63 4.40 -8.63
CA LYS A 192 -0.20 4.17 -8.75
C LYS A 192 0.46 4.42 -7.40
N GLY A 193 1.53 3.73 -7.10
CA GLY A 193 2.30 3.91 -5.86
C GLY A 193 3.17 2.72 -5.57
N ALA A 194 3.96 2.84 -4.51
CA ALA A 194 4.78 1.78 -3.95
C ALA A 194 4.28 1.38 -2.57
N ASP A 195 4.63 0.18 -2.13
CA ASP A 195 4.28 -0.35 -0.80
C ASP A 195 2.76 -0.32 -0.50
N LEU A 196 1.93 -0.55 -1.53
CA LEU A 196 0.47 -0.60 -1.39
C LEU A 196 0.02 -1.92 -0.75
N GLY A 197 -1.14 -1.92 -0.09
CA GLY A 197 -1.77 -3.16 0.40
C GLY A 197 -2.35 -4.00 -0.73
N GLU A 198 -2.87 -3.33 -1.77
CA GLU A 198 -3.36 -3.93 -3.01
C GLU A 198 -3.23 -2.95 -4.17
N ALA A 199 -3.16 -3.49 -5.38
CA ALA A 199 -3.25 -2.69 -6.60
C ALA A 199 -4.11 -3.38 -7.63
N LYS A 200 -4.77 -2.57 -8.49
CA LYS A 200 -5.76 -3.05 -9.46
C LYS A 200 -5.45 -2.53 -10.86
N VAL A 201 -5.64 -3.40 -11.85
CA VAL A 201 -5.78 -3.01 -13.26
C VAL A 201 -7.22 -3.31 -13.67
N LEU A 202 -7.89 -2.33 -14.25
CA LEU A 202 -9.24 -2.49 -14.78
C LEU A 202 -9.17 -2.53 -16.31
N VAL A 203 -9.86 -3.50 -16.88
CA VAL A 203 -10.03 -3.66 -18.33
C VAL A 203 -11.51 -3.63 -18.64
N HIS A 204 -11.92 -2.62 -19.37
CA HIS A 204 -13.29 -2.53 -19.89
C HIS A 204 -13.40 -3.31 -21.20
N VAL A 205 -14.36 -4.22 -21.25
CA VAL A 205 -14.63 -5.09 -22.39
C VAL A 205 -16.02 -4.79 -22.93
N ASN A 206 -16.09 -4.41 -24.20
CA ASN A 206 -17.34 -4.28 -24.94
C ASN A 206 -17.24 -5.14 -26.20
N SER A 207 -17.95 -6.26 -26.19
CA SER A 207 -18.08 -7.19 -27.29
C SER A 207 -19.43 -7.05 -27.98
N THR A 208 -19.69 -7.88 -28.95
CA THR A 208 -21.01 -7.94 -29.65
C THR A 208 -22.14 -8.42 -28.75
N MET A 209 -21.84 -9.18 -27.71
CA MET A 209 -22.84 -9.85 -26.87
C MET A 209 -22.83 -9.33 -25.42
N HIS A 210 -21.68 -8.92 -24.92
CA HIS A 210 -21.50 -8.59 -23.50
C HIS A 210 -20.67 -7.30 -23.33
N GLU A 211 -21.03 -6.56 -22.28
CA GLU A 211 -20.27 -5.42 -21.80
C GLU A 211 -19.99 -5.62 -20.31
N TYR A 212 -18.70 -5.66 -19.93
CA TYR A 212 -18.27 -5.93 -18.57
C TYR A 212 -16.88 -5.38 -18.28
N ASP A 213 -16.55 -5.27 -17.00
CA ASP A 213 -15.24 -4.89 -16.52
C ASP A 213 -14.51 -6.11 -15.92
N LEU A 214 -13.28 -6.35 -16.35
CA LEU A 214 -12.35 -7.27 -15.70
C LEU A 214 -11.49 -6.47 -14.72
N VAL A 215 -11.50 -6.86 -13.47
CA VAL A 215 -10.69 -6.26 -12.41
C VAL A 215 -9.64 -7.25 -11.99
N PHE A 216 -8.39 -6.95 -12.29
CA PHE A 216 -7.21 -7.72 -11.89
C PHE A 216 -6.66 -7.10 -10.61
N THR A 217 -6.66 -7.84 -9.51
CA THR A 217 -6.18 -7.37 -8.21
C THR A 217 -4.98 -8.19 -7.76
N LEU A 218 -3.88 -7.50 -7.46
CA LEU A 218 -2.74 -8.07 -6.76
C LEU A 218 -2.73 -7.56 -5.33
N GLU A 219 -2.79 -8.48 -4.38
CA GLU A 219 -2.70 -8.18 -2.96
C GLU A 219 -1.26 -8.29 -2.44
N SER A 220 -0.99 -7.63 -1.33
CA SER A 220 0.29 -7.71 -0.63
C SER A 220 0.60 -9.16 -0.27
N GLN A 221 1.82 -9.60 -0.60
CA GLN A 221 2.36 -10.95 -0.37
C GLN A 221 1.57 -12.10 -1.03
N ALA A 222 0.61 -11.82 -1.91
CA ALA A 222 -0.06 -12.85 -2.67
C ALA A 222 0.87 -13.43 -3.75
N ASP A 223 0.81 -14.72 -3.96
CA ASP A 223 1.50 -15.42 -5.05
C ASP A 223 0.59 -15.67 -6.26
N TYR A 224 -0.61 -15.11 -6.24
CA TYR A 224 -1.63 -15.20 -7.27
C TYR A 224 -2.21 -13.83 -7.62
N LEU A 225 -2.84 -13.75 -8.77
CA LEU A 225 -3.62 -12.61 -9.23
C LEU A 225 -5.11 -12.96 -9.14
N MET A 226 -5.87 -12.16 -8.42
CA MET A 226 -7.32 -12.30 -8.37
C MET A 226 -7.93 -11.60 -9.59
N VAL A 227 -8.89 -12.28 -10.23
CA VAL A 227 -9.61 -11.74 -11.39
C VAL A 227 -11.10 -11.77 -11.09
N GLU A 228 -11.71 -10.60 -11.11
CA GLU A 228 -13.15 -10.45 -10.93
C GLU A 228 -13.77 -9.89 -12.21
N MET A 229 -14.92 -10.40 -12.58
CA MET A 229 -15.77 -9.87 -13.63
C MET A 229 -16.92 -9.08 -12.99
N LYS A 230 -17.08 -7.83 -13.39
CA LYS A 230 -18.15 -6.96 -12.90
C LYS A 230 -19.01 -6.46 -14.06
N PRO A 231 -20.32 -6.23 -13.84
CA PRO A 231 -21.12 -5.53 -14.83
C PRO A 231 -20.46 -4.17 -15.14
N ALA A 232 -20.45 -3.76 -16.41
CA ALA A 232 -19.93 -2.46 -16.77
C ALA A 232 -20.69 -1.37 -16.01
N VAL A 233 -19.96 -0.48 -15.35
CA VAL A 233 -20.56 0.69 -14.72
C VAL A 233 -20.80 1.70 -15.83
N SER A 234 -22.06 1.81 -16.28
CA SER A 234 -22.47 2.87 -17.19
C SER A 234 -22.23 4.22 -16.53
N GLY A 235 -21.23 4.95 -17.01
CA GLY A 235 -20.89 6.32 -16.58
C GLY A 235 -21.90 7.34 -17.07
#